data_3d046e2175ba60d671500685d4a9b20e
#
_entry.id   3d046e2175ba60d671500685d4a9b20e
#
_cell.length_a   1.000
_cell.length_b   1.000
_cell.length_c   1.000
_cell.angle_alpha   90.00
_cell.angle_beta   90.00
_cell.angle_gamma   90.00
#
_symmetry.space_group_name_H-M   'P 1'
#
loop_
_entity.id
_entity.type
_entity.pdbx_description
1 polymer ?
#
loop_
_entity_poly.entity_id
_entity_poly.type
_entity_poly.pdbx_seq_one_letter_code
_entity_poly.pdbx_strand_id
1 'polypeptide(L)'
;MDQKRLTHLRQLEAESIHIIREVAAEFSNPVMMYSIGKDSSVMLHLARKAFYPGTLPFPLLHVDTGWKFREMYEFRDRTAKAYGCELLVHKNPEGVAMGINPFVHGSAKHTDIMKTEGLKQALNKYGFDAAFGGARRDEEKSRAKERIYSFRDRFHRWDPKNQRPELWHNYNGQINKGESIRVFPLSNWTELDIWQYIYLENIEIVPLYLAAERPVLERDGMLMMIDDDRIDLQPGEVIKKQMVRFRTLGCWPLTGAVESNAQTLPEIIEEMLVSTTSERQGRVIDRDQAGSMELKKRQGYI
;
A
#
# COMPACT_ATOMS: atom_id res chain seq x y z
N MET A 1 8.31 -1.23 25.88
CA MET A 1 8.60 -2.27 24.83
C MET A 1 9.71 -3.16 25.36
N ASP A 2 9.55 -4.49 25.27
CA ASP A 2 10.57 -5.45 25.72
C ASP A 2 11.85 -5.32 24.87
N GLN A 3 13.02 -5.54 25.49
CA GLN A 3 14.33 -5.43 24.84
C GLN A 3 14.48 -6.40 23.64
N LYS A 4 13.91 -7.61 23.73
CA LYS A 4 13.89 -8.56 22.62
C LYS A 4 13.08 -8.02 21.43
N ARG A 5 11.95 -7.38 21.68
CA ARG A 5 11.10 -6.78 20.67
C ARG A 5 11.78 -5.60 19.97
N LEU A 6 12.47 -4.76 20.73
CA LEU A 6 13.26 -3.67 20.18
C LEU A 6 14.39 -4.18 19.28
N THR A 7 15.06 -5.26 19.68
CA THR A 7 16.10 -5.91 18.85
C THR A 7 15.53 -6.45 17.56
N HIS A 8 14.35 -7.08 17.60
CA HIS A 8 13.64 -7.57 16.42
C HIS A 8 13.32 -6.44 15.42
N LEU A 9 12.73 -5.33 15.89
CA LEU A 9 12.42 -4.19 15.04
C LEU A 9 13.68 -3.56 14.41
N ARG A 10 14.79 -3.50 15.14
CA ARG A 10 16.08 -3.02 14.61
C ARG A 10 16.65 -3.95 13.53
N GLN A 11 16.46 -5.26 13.65
CA GLN A 11 16.86 -6.22 12.62
C GLN A 11 16.03 -6.03 11.34
N LEU A 12 14.70 -5.89 11.47
CA LEU A 12 13.81 -5.61 10.35
C LEU A 12 14.14 -4.26 9.67
N GLU A 13 14.44 -3.23 10.46
CA GLU A 13 14.89 -1.93 9.96
C GLU A 13 16.17 -2.07 9.14
N ALA A 14 17.18 -2.74 9.70
CA ALA A 14 18.47 -2.93 9.04
C ALA A 14 18.36 -3.72 7.74
N GLU A 15 17.54 -4.78 7.71
CA GLU A 15 17.23 -5.54 6.50
C GLU A 15 16.56 -4.67 5.44
N SER A 16 15.53 -3.92 5.81
CA SER A 16 14.81 -3.05 4.88
C SER A 16 15.70 -1.95 4.31
N ILE A 17 16.53 -1.32 5.13
CA ILE A 17 17.50 -0.31 4.70
C ILE A 17 18.53 -0.91 3.74
N HIS A 18 19.03 -2.10 4.02
CA HIS A 18 19.93 -2.81 3.12
C HIS A 18 19.29 -3.04 1.75
N ILE A 19 18.08 -3.62 1.72
CA ILE A 19 17.33 -3.85 0.48
C ILE A 19 17.14 -2.56 -0.33
N ILE A 20 16.76 -1.46 0.33
CA ILE A 20 16.53 -0.18 -0.33
C ILE A 20 17.82 0.36 -0.95
N ARG A 21 18.94 0.24 -0.25
CA ARG A 21 20.26 0.67 -0.76
C ARG A 21 20.76 -0.17 -1.92
N GLU A 22 20.61 -1.50 -1.84
CA GLU A 22 20.97 -2.43 -2.92
C GLU A 22 20.22 -2.09 -4.22
N VAL A 23 18.91 -1.88 -4.14
CA VAL A 23 18.11 -1.51 -5.31
C VAL A 23 18.55 -0.17 -5.90
N ALA A 24 18.82 0.83 -5.06
CA ALA A 24 19.28 2.13 -5.54
C ALA A 24 20.69 2.06 -6.18
N ALA A 25 21.50 1.08 -5.82
CA ALA A 25 22.83 0.86 -6.39
C ALA A 25 22.81 0.01 -7.67
N GLU A 26 21.90 -0.98 -7.75
CA GLU A 26 21.85 -1.94 -8.86
C GLU A 26 21.00 -1.47 -10.05
N PHE A 27 19.94 -0.68 -9.81
CA PHE A 27 18.98 -0.30 -10.83
C PHE A 27 19.19 1.13 -11.31
N SER A 28 18.96 1.33 -12.61
CA SER A 28 19.21 2.63 -13.25
C SER A 28 18.11 3.64 -12.99
N ASN A 29 16.86 3.17 -12.81
CA ASN A 29 15.70 4.04 -12.67
C ASN A 29 14.66 3.47 -11.68
N PRO A 30 15.00 3.38 -10.39
CA PRO A 30 14.06 2.90 -9.38
C PRO A 30 13.00 3.95 -9.04
N VAL A 31 11.85 3.49 -8.51
CA VAL A 31 10.75 4.33 -8.04
C VAL A 31 10.14 3.75 -6.77
N MET A 32 9.69 4.57 -5.84
CA MET A 32 8.98 4.12 -4.66
C MET A 32 7.47 4.36 -4.79
N MET A 33 6.69 3.28 -4.76
CA MET A 33 5.23 3.37 -4.76
C MET A 33 4.75 4.01 -3.45
N TYR A 34 4.03 5.14 -3.55
CA TYR A 34 3.52 5.85 -2.40
C TYR A 34 1.98 5.80 -2.37
N SER A 35 1.45 4.77 -1.71
CA SER A 35 0.00 4.55 -1.58
C SER A 35 -0.66 5.36 -0.46
N ILE A 36 0.12 6.08 0.34
CA ILE A 36 -0.29 6.88 1.49
C ILE A 36 -0.77 6.03 2.68
N GLY A 37 -0.73 4.71 2.57
CA GLY A 37 -1.04 3.79 3.68
C GLY A 37 0.11 3.71 4.70
N LYS A 38 -0.16 3.10 5.87
CA LYS A 38 0.81 2.92 6.94
C LYS A 38 2.11 2.25 6.49
N ASP A 39 1.99 1.22 5.66
CA ASP A 39 3.15 0.48 5.14
C ASP A 39 4.02 1.35 4.23
N SER A 40 3.41 2.14 3.33
CA SER A 40 4.17 3.07 2.49
C SER A 40 4.76 4.24 3.27
N SER A 41 4.16 4.65 4.39
CA SER A 41 4.73 5.66 5.29
C SER A 41 5.96 5.12 6.02
N VAL A 42 5.91 3.87 6.51
CA VAL A 42 7.08 3.19 7.08
C VAL A 42 8.18 3.01 6.04
N MET A 43 7.84 2.57 4.83
CA MET A 43 8.80 2.39 3.73
C MET A 43 9.49 3.71 3.36
N LEU A 44 8.74 4.82 3.28
CA LEU A 44 9.31 6.15 3.03
C LEU A 44 10.24 6.59 4.18
N HIS A 45 9.85 6.36 5.42
CA HIS A 45 10.70 6.64 6.59
C HIS A 45 12.03 5.86 6.54
N LEU A 46 11.97 4.57 6.25
CA LEU A 46 13.14 3.71 6.08
C LEU A 46 14.04 4.18 4.93
N ALA A 47 13.46 4.59 3.81
CA ALA A 47 14.22 5.14 2.69
C ALA A 47 14.94 6.44 3.07
N ARG A 48 14.28 7.34 3.80
CA ARG A 48 14.92 8.54 4.32
C ARG A 48 16.08 8.21 5.28
N LYS A 49 15.93 7.23 6.15
CA LYS A 49 17.03 6.74 7.01
C LYS A 49 18.17 6.13 6.17
N ALA A 50 17.83 5.39 5.11
CA ALA A 50 18.81 4.73 4.24
C ALA A 50 19.76 5.73 3.57
N PHE A 51 19.30 6.92 3.23
CA PHE A 51 20.07 7.93 2.50
C PHE A 51 20.41 9.18 3.32
N TYR A 52 20.07 9.18 4.62
CA TYR A 52 20.43 10.30 5.49
C TYR A 52 21.96 10.54 5.51
N PRO A 53 22.47 11.80 5.42
CA PRO A 53 21.72 13.06 5.39
C PRO A 53 21.31 13.54 3.98
N GLY A 54 21.53 12.76 2.93
CA GLY A 54 21.14 13.08 1.57
C GLY A 54 19.64 12.99 1.31
N THR A 55 19.23 13.36 0.11
CA THR A 55 17.88 13.19 -0.41
C THR A 55 17.66 11.79 -0.98
N LEU A 56 16.40 11.41 -1.20
CA LEU A 56 16.08 10.15 -1.89
C LEU A 56 16.62 10.17 -3.33
N PRO A 57 17.33 9.13 -3.78
CA PRO A 57 17.86 9.06 -5.15
C PRO A 57 16.83 8.61 -6.19
N PHE A 58 15.56 8.53 -5.83
CA PHE A 58 14.45 8.10 -6.69
C PHE A 58 13.17 8.83 -6.29
N PRO A 59 12.22 9.01 -7.25
CA PRO A 59 10.96 9.67 -6.99
C PRO A 59 9.97 8.75 -6.25
N LEU A 60 8.93 9.38 -5.68
CA LEU A 60 7.73 8.71 -5.23
C LEU A 60 6.72 8.65 -6.37
N LEU A 61 6.03 7.53 -6.54
CA LEU A 61 4.94 7.38 -7.52
C LEU A 61 3.61 7.09 -6.83
N HIS A 62 2.65 7.98 -7.02
CA HIS A 62 1.28 7.78 -6.62
C HIS A 62 0.38 7.48 -7.84
N VAL A 63 -0.21 6.28 -7.89
CA VAL A 63 -1.25 5.96 -8.87
C VAL A 63 -2.59 6.45 -8.34
N ASP A 64 -3.07 7.56 -8.89
CA ASP A 64 -4.31 8.19 -8.49
C ASP A 64 -5.49 7.59 -9.26
N THR A 65 -6.41 6.99 -8.53
CA THR A 65 -7.66 6.46 -9.11
C THR A 65 -8.78 7.51 -9.18
N GLY A 66 -8.57 8.70 -8.61
CA GLY A 66 -9.59 9.73 -8.44
C GLY A 66 -10.59 9.43 -7.30
N TRP A 67 -10.38 8.34 -6.58
CA TRP A 67 -11.29 7.82 -5.54
C TRP A 67 -10.56 7.54 -4.22
N LYS A 68 -9.63 8.40 -3.84
CA LYS A 68 -9.02 8.37 -2.51
C LYS A 68 -9.81 9.25 -1.55
N PHE A 69 -9.67 8.99 -0.25
CA PHE A 69 -10.18 9.90 0.78
C PHE A 69 -9.48 11.27 0.69
N ARG A 70 -10.20 12.34 0.99
CA ARG A 70 -9.65 13.72 0.97
C ARG A 70 -8.44 13.86 1.87
N GLU A 71 -8.53 13.33 3.10
CA GLU A 71 -7.42 13.33 4.05
C GLU A 71 -6.15 12.65 3.50
N MET A 72 -6.28 11.66 2.60
CA MET A 72 -5.13 11.01 1.96
C MET A 72 -4.43 11.94 0.96
N TYR A 73 -5.18 12.70 0.17
CA TYR A 73 -4.58 13.65 -0.78
C TYR A 73 -3.81 14.76 -0.03
N GLU A 74 -4.42 15.34 1.00
CA GLU A 74 -3.80 16.38 1.83
C GLU A 74 -2.53 15.87 2.50
N PHE A 75 -2.59 14.68 3.10
CA PHE A 75 -1.45 14.04 3.74
C PHE A 75 -0.32 13.76 2.75
N ARG A 76 -0.64 13.23 1.55
CA ARG A 76 0.32 12.94 0.49
C ARG A 76 1.14 14.17 0.12
N ASP A 77 0.45 15.25 -0.22
CA ASP A 77 1.07 16.46 -0.75
C ASP A 77 1.88 17.17 0.34
N ARG A 78 1.36 17.22 1.56
CA ARG A 78 2.08 17.76 2.73
C ARG A 78 3.35 16.96 3.02
N THR A 79 3.27 15.63 3.05
CA THR A 79 4.41 14.76 3.36
C THR A 79 5.50 14.85 2.28
N ALA A 80 5.13 14.78 1.00
CA ALA A 80 6.10 14.91 -0.09
C ALA A 80 6.83 16.25 -0.04
N LYS A 81 6.11 17.34 0.20
CA LYS A 81 6.68 18.69 0.35
C LYS A 81 7.59 18.79 1.59
N ALA A 82 7.14 18.30 2.75
CA ALA A 82 7.90 18.37 4.00
C ALA A 82 9.22 17.60 3.94
N TYR A 83 9.26 16.50 3.18
CA TYR A 83 10.44 15.67 3.03
C TYR A 83 11.29 16.01 1.80
N GLY A 84 10.87 16.99 1.00
CA GLY A 84 11.58 17.38 -0.23
C GLY A 84 11.64 16.25 -1.27
N CYS A 85 10.63 15.37 -1.28
CA CYS A 85 10.57 14.23 -2.20
C CYS A 85 9.95 14.66 -3.53
N GLU A 86 10.54 14.24 -4.64
CA GLU A 86 9.87 14.31 -5.93
C GLU A 86 8.66 13.38 -5.94
N LEU A 87 7.48 13.92 -6.22
CA LEU A 87 6.22 13.16 -6.25
C LEU A 87 5.65 13.15 -7.66
N LEU A 88 5.61 11.98 -8.27
CA LEU A 88 4.94 11.72 -9.53
C LEU A 88 3.53 11.21 -9.26
N VAL A 89 2.53 11.90 -9.78
CA VAL A 89 1.13 11.48 -9.72
C VAL A 89 0.69 11.05 -11.10
N HIS A 90 0.29 9.78 -11.22
CA HIS A 90 -0.23 9.23 -12.48
C HIS A 90 -1.68 8.81 -12.33
N LYS A 91 -2.51 9.27 -13.24
CA LYS A 91 -3.92 8.88 -13.37
C LYS A 91 -4.12 8.29 -14.75
N ASN A 92 -4.80 7.13 -14.85
CA ASN A 92 -5.05 6.50 -16.14
C ASN A 92 -5.95 7.38 -17.00
N PRO A 93 -5.44 8.00 -18.10
CA PRO A 93 -6.23 8.92 -18.91
C PRO A 93 -7.38 8.23 -19.64
N GLU A 94 -7.20 6.98 -20.05
CA GLU A 94 -8.24 6.20 -20.72
C GLU A 94 -9.38 5.88 -19.76
N GLY A 95 -9.04 5.45 -18.53
CA GLY A 95 -10.04 5.21 -17.49
C GLY A 95 -10.82 6.46 -17.10
N VAL A 96 -10.16 7.63 -17.10
CA VAL A 96 -10.83 8.92 -16.89
C VAL A 96 -11.77 9.24 -18.04
N ALA A 97 -11.33 9.10 -19.30
CA ALA A 97 -12.15 9.34 -20.48
C ALA A 97 -13.37 8.41 -20.56
N MET A 98 -13.23 7.17 -20.10
CA MET A 98 -14.31 6.19 -19.98
C MET A 98 -15.25 6.43 -18.78
N GLY A 99 -14.96 7.41 -17.92
CA GLY A 99 -15.74 7.70 -16.72
C GLY A 99 -15.79 6.55 -15.72
N ILE A 100 -14.68 5.80 -15.57
CA ILE A 100 -14.63 4.62 -14.68
C ILE A 100 -14.91 5.02 -13.23
N ASN A 101 -16.01 4.48 -12.70
CA ASN A 101 -16.59 4.78 -11.39
C ASN A 101 -16.79 3.48 -10.61
N PRO A 102 -16.35 3.37 -9.35
CA PRO A 102 -16.48 2.14 -8.55
C PRO A 102 -17.95 1.78 -8.22
N PHE A 103 -18.85 2.76 -8.12
CA PHE A 103 -20.27 2.51 -7.89
C PHE A 103 -20.98 1.93 -9.11
N VAL A 104 -20.64 2.40 -10.32
CA VAL A 104 -21.28 1.99 -11.57
C VAL A 104 -20.62 0.73 -12.14
N HIS A 105 -19.30 0.65 -12.09
CA HIS A 105 -18.54 -0.39 -12.78
C HIS A 105 -18.07 -1.53 -11.85
N GLY A 106 -18.28 -1.39 -10.54
CA GLY A 106 -17.85 -2.33 -9.52
C GLY A 106 -16.34 -2.25 -9.18
N SER A 107 -15.99 -2.92 -8.08
CA SER A 107 -14.64 -2.88 -7.51
C SER A 107 -13.59 -3.48 -8.44
N ALA A 108 -13.91 -4.61 -9.07
CA ALA A 108 -12.97 -5.35 -9.92
C ALA A 108 -12.55 -4.54 -11.15
N LYS A 109 -13.51 -4.04 -11.95
CA LYS A 109 -13.23 -3.25 -13.16
C LYS A 109 -12.56 -1.92 -12.84
N HIS A 110 -13.03 -1.23 -11.80
CA HIS A 110 -12.38 0.00 -11.34
C HIS A 110 -10.93 -0.22 -10.94
N THR A 111 -10.65 -1.27 -10.15
CA THR A 111 -9.26 -1.59 -9.73
C THR A 111 -8.39 -1.97 -10.91
N ASP A 112 -8.90 -2.78 -11.83
CA ASP A 112 -8.15 -3.22 -13.00
C ASP A 112 -7.74 -2.03 -13.88
N ILE A 113 -8.69 -1.20 -14.28
CA ILE A 113 -8.44 -0.07 -15.18
C ILE A 113 -7.69 1.07 -14.47
N MET A 114 -8.19 1.54 -13.33
CA MET A 114 -7.65 2.76 -12.71
C MET A 114 -6.37 2.51 -11.93
N LYS A 115 -6.16 1.29 -11.41
CA LYS A 115 -5.01 0.98 -10.57
C LYS A 115 -4.00 0.09 -11.29
N THR A 116 -4.41 -1.07 -11.83
CA THR A 116 -3.48 -2.02 -12.47
C THR A 116 -2.94 -1.47 -13.78
N GLU A 117 -3.82 -1.08 -14.70
CA GLU A 117 -3.39 -0.49 -15.97
C GLU A 117 -2.75 0.89 -15.77
N GLY A 118 -3.26 1.72 -14.85
CA GLY A 118 -2.63 2.99 -14.48
C GLY A 118 -1.20 2.82 -13.97
N LEU A 119 -0.93 1.77 -13.18
CA LEU A 119 0.43 1.45 -12.74
C LEU A 119 1.33 1.06 -13.91
N LYS A 120 0.88 0.17 -14.79
CA LYS A 120 1.66 -0.25 -15.97
C LYS A 120 1.98 0.95 -16.87
N GLN A 121 1.00 1.82 -17.11
CA GLN A 121 1.20 3.05 -17.89
C GLN A 121 2.27 3.94 -17.26
N ALA A 122 2.22 4.14 -15.94
CA ALA A 122 3.21 4.95 -15.24
C ALA A 122 4.62 4.35 -15.35
N LEU A 123 4.76 3.06 -15.08
CA LEU A 123 6.05 2.38 -15.16
C LEU A 123 6.67 2.44 -16.56
N ASN A 124 5.86 2.22 -17.60
CA ASN A 124 6.29 2.32 -18.99
C ASN A 124 6.62 3.75 -19.39
N LYS A 125 5.76 4.71 -19.02
CA LYS A 125 5.92 6.14 -19.36
C LYS A 125 7.24 6.69 -18.85
N TYR A 126 7.61 6.35 -17.63
CA TYR A 126 8.82 6.86 -16.97
C TYR A 126 10.01 5.90 -17.12
N GLY A 127 9.81 4.70 -17.67
CA GLY A 127 10.88 3.71 -17.89
C GLY A 127 11.46 3.14 -16.60
N PHE A 128 10.66 2.97 -15.55
CA PHE A 128 11.12 2.43 -14.28
C PHE A 128 11.46 0.94 -14.38
N ASP A 129 12.65 0.57 -13.93
CA ASP A 129 13.18 -0.80 -13.93
C ASP A 129 13.00 -1.51 -12.58
N ALA A 130 12.88 -0.76 -11.48
CA ALA A 130 12.58 -1.27 -10.14
C ALA A 130 11.50 -0.42 -9.45
N ALA A 131 10.52 -1.09 -8.82
CA ALA A 131 9.48 -0.38 -8.08
C ALA A 131 9.30 -0.97 -6.67
N PHE A 132 9.60 -0.16 -5.65
CA PHE A 132 9.37 -0.54 -4.26
C PHE A 132 7.88 -0.56 -3.94
N GLY A 133 7.43 -1.61 -3.25
CA GLY A 133 6.08 -1.78 -2.75
C GLY A 133 6.04 -2.17 -1.28
N GLY A 134 5.03 -1.71 -0.56
CA GLY A 134 4.86 -1.95 0.87
C GLY A 134 4.20 -3.28 1.23
N ALA A 135 4.18 -4.26 0.32
CA ALA A 135 3.56 -5.55 0.58
C ALA A 135 4.34 -6.39 1.59
N ARG A 136 3.61 -7.10 2.46
CA ARG A 136 4.14 -7.99 3.48
C ARG A 136 3.62 -9.41 3.29
N ARG A 137 4.42 -10.40 3.64
CA ARG A 137 4.02 -11.83 3.60
C ARG A 137 2.87 -12.14 4.55
N ASP A 138 2.75 -11.37 5.62
CA ASP A 138 1.73 -11.48 6.65
C ASP A 138 0.30 -11.10 6.17
N GLU A 139 0.19 -10.27 5.11
CA GLU A 139 -1.09 -9.74 4.66
C GLU A 139 -2.04 -10.82 4.14
N GLU A 140 -1.51 -11.75 3.34
CA GLU A 140 -2.31 -12.82 2.72
C GLU A 140 -1.44 -13.93 2.11
N LYS A 141 -2.06 -15.10 1.84
CA LYS A 141 -1.36 -16.30 1.35
C LYS A 141 -0.59 -16.10 0.03
N SER A 142 -1.10 -15.29 -0.90
CA SER A 142 -0.42 -15.08 -2.17
C SER A 142 0.82 -14.20 -2.02
N ARG A 143 0.84 -13.31 -1.01
CA ARG A 143 2.01 -12.51 -0.65
C ARG A 143 3.14 -13.36 -0.09
N ALA A 144 2.82 -14.41 0.66
CA ALA A 144 3.82 -15.33 1.20
C ALA A 144 4.61 -16.09 0.11
N LYS A 145 4.05 -16.22 -1.10
CA LYS A 145 4.72 -16.85 -2.25
C LYS A 145 5.66 -15.90 -2.99
N GLU A 146 5.55 -14.60 -2.78
CA GLU A 146 6.33 -13.59 -3.48
C GLU A 146 7.72 -13.44 -2.86
N ARG A 147 8.73 -13.21 -3.69
CA ARG A 147 10.09 -12.91 -3.24
C ARG A 147 10.23 -11.44 -2.89
N ILE A 148 11.29 -11.09 -2.17
CA ILE A 148 11.63 -9.68 -1.92
C ILE A 148 11.93 -8.97 -3.23
N TYR A 149 12.74 -9.61 -4.11
CA TYR A 149 12.91 -9.20 -5.52
C TYR A 149 11.97 -10.02 -6.40
N SER A 150 10.81 -9.48 -6.71
CA SER A 150 9.76 -10.13 -7.49
C SER A 150 9.85 -9.74 -8.95
N PHE A 151 10.38 -10.64 -9.78
CA PHE A 151 10.62 -10.39 -11.19
C PHE A 151 9.33 -10.31 -11.99
N ARG A 152 9.29 -9.37 -12.94
CA ARG A 152 8.19 -9.13 -13.87
C ARG A 152 8.70 -9.21 -15.30
N ASP A 153 7.93 -9.87 -16.16
CA ASP A 153 8.20 -9.87 -17.60
C ASP A 153 7.94 -8.48 -18.22
N ARG A 154 8.20 -8.36 -19.53
CA ARG A 154 7.94 -7.12 -20.31
C ARG A 154 6.48 -6.65 -20.33
N PHE A 155 5.55 -7.49 -19.86
CA PHE A 155 4.13 -7.16 -19.70
C PHE A 155 3.75 -6.91 -18.24
N HIS A 156 4.73 -6.77 -17.36
CA HIS A 156 4.62 -6.61 -15.90
C HIS A 156 4.00 -7.84 -15.19
N ARG A 157 3.96 -9.02 -15.82
CA ARG A 157 3.34 -10.22 -15.26
C ARG A 157 4.31 -10.92 -14.31
N TRP A 158 3.75 -11.44 -13.23
CA TRP A 158 4.47 -12.29 -12.29
C TRP A 158 4.30 -13.77 -12.66
N ASP A 159 5.42 -14.48 -12.77
CA ASP A 159 5.43 -15.92 -12.91
C ASP A 159 6.17 -16.55 -11.72
N PRO A 160 5.48 -17.31 -10.85
CA PRO A 160 6.10 -17.93 -9.68
C PRO A 160 7.20 -18.94 -10.01
N LYS A 161 7.22 -19.48 -11.23
CA LYS A 161 8.24 -20.46 -11.68
C LYS A 161 9.54 -19.79 -12.09
N ASN A 162 9.50 -18.53 -12.47
CA ASN A 162 10.65 -17.77 -12.98
C ASN A 162 11.17 -16.74 -11.96
N GLN A 163 11.09 -17.09 -10.66
CA GLN A 163 11.66 -16.26 -9.59
C GLN A 163 13.01 -16.83 -9.15
N ARG A 164 13.89 -15.96 -8.69
CA ARG A 164 15.21 -16.35 -8.22
C ARG A 164 15.19 -16.70 -6.74
N PRO A 165 16.02 -17.65 -6.29
CA PRO A 165 16.18 -17.93 -4.86
C PRO A 165 16.90 -16.76 -4.16
N GLU A 166 16.51 -16.49 -2.91
CA GLU A 166 17.09 -15.44 -2.06
C GLU A 166 17.77 -16.09 -0.85
N LEU A 167 18.80 -16.90 -1.11
CA LEU A 167 19.54 -17.59 -0.07
C LEU A 167 20.48 -16.60 0.67
N TRP A 168 20.49 -16.68 1.99
CA TRP A 168 21.35 -15.87 2.86
C TRP A 168 21.20 -14.36 2.65
N HIS A 169 19.99 -13.89 2.31
CA HIS A 169 19.71 -12.47 2.02
C HIS A 169 20.54 -11.89 0.86
N ASN A 170 20.99 -12.75 -0.06
CA ASN A 170 21.62 -12.31 -1.29
C ASN A 170 20.56 -12.12 -2.36
N TYR A 171 20.50 -10.91 -2.88
CA TYR A 171 19.56 -10.52 -3.93
C TYR A 171 20.31 -10.40 -5.26
N ASN A 172 19.76 -10.98 -6.31
CA ASN A 172 20.29 -10.84 -7.65
C ASN A 172 19.31 -10.00 -8.47
N GLY A 173 19.64 -8.73 -8.68
CA GLY A 173 18.81 -7.75 -9.38
C GLY A 173 18.97 -7.77 -10.91
N GLN A 174 19.77 -8.66 -11.50
CA GLN A 174 19.97 -8.69 -12.94
C GLN A 174 18.67 -8.95 -13.69
N ILE A 175 18.25 -8.01 -14.54
CA ILE A 175 17.06 -8.10 -15.40
C ILE A 175 17.47 -8.13 -16.88
N ASN A 176 16.62 -8.75 -17.71
CA ASN A 176 16.77 -8.69 -19.16
C ASN A 176 16.08 -7.41 -19.69
N LYS A 177 16.40 -7.04 -20.92
CA LYS A 177 15.80 -5.89 -21.57
C LYS A 177 14.26 -6.01 -21.61
N GLY A 178 13.59 -5.03 -21.03
CA GLY A 178 12.14 -4.96 -20.95
C GLY A 178 11.52 -5.65 -19.72
N GLU A 179 12.31 -6.36 -18.92
CA GLU A 179 11.90 -6.86 -17.61
C GLU A 179 12.01 -5.76 -16.54
N SER A 180 11.33 -5.95 -15.42
CA SER A 180 11.42 -5.08 -14.24
C SER A 180 11.26 -5.91 -12.97
N ILE A 181 11.55 -5.28 -11.83
CA ILE A 181 11.27 -5.93 -10.54
C ILE A 181 10.27 -5.13 -9.70
N ARG A 182 9.54 -5.84 -8.85
CA ARG A 182 8.88 -5.27 -7.68
C ARG A 182 9.69 -5.65 -6.46
N VAL A 183 10.01 -4.67 -5.63
CA VAL A 183 10.83 -4.89 -4.43
C VAL A 183 9.99 -4.65 -3.19
N PHE A 184 10.04 -5.60 -2.26
CA PHE A 184 9.23 -5.56 -1.04
C PHE A 184 10.10 -5.49 0.22
N PRO A 185 10.61 -4.32 0.60
CA PRO A 185 11.50 -4.17 1.75
C PRO A 185 10.84 -4.56 3.09
N LEU A 186 9.51 -4.50 3.13
CA LEU A 186 8.71 -4.84 4.31
C LEU A 186 8.22 -6.29 4.32
N SER A 187 8.71 -7.14 3.42
CA SER A 187 8.20 -8.51 3.22
C SER A 187 8.14 -9.34 4.50
N ASN A 188 9.13 -9.21 5.38
CA ASN A 188 9.25 -9.98 6.62
C ASN A 188 8.59 -9.31 7.85
N TRP A 189 7.99 -8.13 7.68
CA TRP A 189 7.29 -7.42 8.74
C TRP A 189 5.87 -7.96 8.93
N THR A 190 5.40 -8.02 10.17
CA THR A 190 3.98 -8.24 10.50
C THR A 190 3.24 -6.89 10.61
N GLU A 191 1.88 -6.94 10.62
CA GLU A 191 1.09 -5.72 10.88
C GLU A 191 1.44 -5.11 12.24
N LEU A 192 1.65 -5.96 13.24
CA LEU A 192 2.05 -5.51 14.58
C LEU A 192 3.43 -4.83 14.57
N ASP A 193 4.41 -5.34 13.79
CA ASP A 193 5.71 -4.70 13.63
C ASP A 193 5.58 -3.29 13.04
N ILE A 194 4.73 -3.13 12.03
CA ILE A 194 4.46 -1.83 11.41
C ILE A 194 3.91 -0.84 12.44
N TRP A 195 2.91 -1.21 13.23
CA TRP A 195 2.31 -0.32 14.22
C TRP A 195 3.29 0.02 15.34
N GLN A 196 4.05 -0.95 15.83
CA GLN A 196 5.05 -0.72 16.87
C GLN A 196 6.21 0.15 16.38
N TYR A 197 6.61 0.00 15.11
CA TYR A 197 7.65 0.82 14.51
C TYR A 197 7.17 2.26 14.26
N ILE A 198 5.92 2.44 13.81
CA ILE A 198 5.28 3.77 13.70
C ILE A 198 5.30 4.48 15.05
N TYR A 199 4.96 3.77 16.12
CA TYR A 199 4.97 4.33 17.48
C TYR A 199 6.39 4.65 17.95
N LEU A 200 7.35 3.74 17.75
CA LEU A 200 8.73 3.88 18.19
C LEU A 200 9.44 5.07 17.51
N GLU A 201 9.27 5.19 16.21
CA GLU A 201 9.93 6.20 15.37
C GLU A 201 9.09 7.48 15.19
N ASN A 202 7.93 7.54 15.85
CA ASN A 202 6.99 8.67 15.76
C ASN A 202 6.67 9.04 14.30
N ILE A 203 6.37 8.02 13.48
CA ILE A 203 6.07 8.22 12.06
C ILE A 203 4.67 8.81 11.91
N GLU A 204 4.57 9.90 11.17
CA GLU A 204 3.29 10.52 10.85
C GLU A 204 2.49 9.63 9.90
N ILE A 205 1.21 9.45 10.20
CA ILE A 205 0.26 8.65 9.40
C ILE A 205 -1.02 9.43 9.13
N VAL A 206 -1.79 8.97 8.15
CA VAL A 206 -3.11 9.56 7.85
C VAL A 206 -4.04 9.42 9.05
N PRO A 207 -4.75 10.49 9.48
CA PRO A 207 -5.65 10.46 10.63
C PRO A 207 -6.78 9.43 10.55
N LEU A 208 -7.09 8.93 9.34
CA LEU A 208 -8.07 7.87 9.12
C LEU A 208 -7.76 6.55 9.86
N TYR A 209 -6.53 6.33 10.27
CA TYR A 209 -6.14 5.18 11.08
C TYR A 209 -6.55 5.28 12.55
N LEU A 210 -6.79 6.50 13.03
CA LEU A 210 -7.23 6.79 14.39
C LEU A 210 -8.76 6.86 14.43
N ALA A 211 -9.36 6.34 15.50
CA ALA A 211 -10.81 6.38 15.68
C ALA A 211 -11.29 7.82 15.84
N ALA A 212 -12.34 8.16 15.10
CA ALA A 212 -13.02 9.42 15.19
C ALA A 212 -14.52 9.23 14.89
N GLU A 213 -15.34 10.17 15.37
CA GLU A 213 -16.75 10.21 14.97
C GLU A 213 -16.86 10.63 13.51
N ARG A 214 -17.31 9.70 12.63
CA ARG A 214 -17.40 9.92 11.20
C ARG A 214 -18.80 9.58 10.68
N PRO A 215 -19.28 10.26 9.62
CA PRO A 215 -20.50 9.89 8.94
C PRO A 215 -20.26 8.58 8.16
N VAL A 216 -21.02 7.56 8.49
CA VAL A 216 -20.95 6.24 7.83
C VAL A 216 -22.33 5.76 7.44
N LEU A 217 -22.40 4.91 6.44
CA LEU A 217 -23.56 4.10 6.12
C LEU A 217 -23.14 2.62 6.02
N GLU A 218 -24.09 1.73 6.26
CA GLU A 218 -23.90 0.31 6.07
C GLU A 218 -24.43 -0.10 4.70
N ARG A 219 -23.55 -0.68 3.85
CA ARG A 219 -23.91 -1.23 2.55
C ARG A 219 -23.22 -2.56 2.36
N ASP A 220 -23.97 -3.61 2.05
CA ASP A 220 -23.47 -4.98 1.84
C ASP A 220 -22.63 -5.51 3.01
N GLY A 221 -22.99 -5.19 4.25
CA GLY A 221 -22.27 -5.56 5.46
C GLY A 221 -20.92 -4.88 5.62
N MET A 222 -20.73 -3.73 4.99
CA MET A 222 -19.53 -2.90 5.11
C MET A 222 -19.91 -1.51 5.62
N LEU A 223 -19.19 -1.01 6.62
CA LEU A 223 -19.29 0.38 7.05
C LEU A 223 -18.51 1.27 6.08
N MET A 224 -19.25 2.01 5.26
CA MET A 224 -18.69 2.95 4.29
C MET A 224 -18.71 4.36 4.87
N MET A 225 -17.54 4.99 5.01
CA MET A 225 -17.48 6.40 5.40
C MET A 225 -17.94 7.29 4.24
N ILE A 226 -18.71 8.31 4.57
CA ILE A 226 -19.13 9.34 3.60
C ILE A 226 -18.04 10.42 3.58
N ASP A 227 -17.30 10.47 2.48
CA ASP A 227 -16.17 11.39 2.30
C ASP A 227 -16.54 12.61 1.44
N ASP A 228 -17.43 12.40 0.46
CA ASP A 228 -17.93 13.45 -0.43
C ASP A 228 -19.34 13.16 -0.95
N ASP A 229 -19.85 14.00 -1.85
CA ASP A 229 -21.20 14.01 -2.39
C ASP A 229 -21.42 13.07 -3.60
N ARG A 230 -20.40 12.32 -4.01
CA ARG A 230 -20.49 11.37 -5.14
C ARG A 230 -21.22 10.07 -4.83
N ILE A 231 -21.74 9.91 -3.63
CA ILE A 231 -22.49 8.74 -3.21
C ILE A 231 -23.99 8.98 -3.39
N ASP A 232 -24.64 8.10 -4.12
CA ASP A 232 -26.10 8.04 -4.18
C ASP A 232 -26.61 7.08 -3.11
N LEU A 233 -27.46 7.60 -2.20
CA LEU A 233 -28.10 6.78 -1.17
C LEU A 233 -29.16 5.88 -1.81
N GLN A 234 -29.17 4.61 -1.45
CA GLN A 234 -30.19 3.66 -1.83
C GLN A 234 -31.41 3.76 -0.89
N PRO A 235 -32.61 3.34 -1.34
CA PRO A 235 -33.78 3.32 -0.48
C PRO A 235 -33.54 2.54 0.81
N GLY A 236 -33.79 3.19 1.95
CA GLY A 236 -33.59 2.59 3.28
C GLY A 236 -32.20 2.78 3.90
N GLU A 237 -31.24 3.29 3.14
CA GLU A 237 -29.94 3.64 3.72
C GLU A 237 -30.03 4.91 4.57
N VAL A 238 -29.37 4.88 5.74
CA VAL A 238 -29.32 6.00 6.67
C VAL A 238 -27.88 6.29 7.05
N ILE A 239 -27.45 7.54 6.87
CA ILE A 239 -26.16 8.00 7.35
C ILE A 239 -26.21 8.16 8.88
N LYS A 240 -25.30 7.50 9.57
CA LYS A 240 -25.13 7.59 11.03
C LYS A 240 -23.74 8.12 11.36
N LYS A 241 -23.61 8.83 12.46
CA LYS A 241 -22.30 9.17 13.03
C LYS A 241 -21.87 8.06 13.96
N GLN A 242 -20.70 7.50 13.75
CA GLN A 242 -20.14 6.41 14.56
C GLN A 242 -18.64 6.61 14.77
N MET A 243 -18.15 6.08 15.91
CA MET A 243 -16.72 6.02 16.18
C MET A 243 -16.11 4.90 15.36
N VAL A 244 -15.35 5.28 14.34
CA VAL A 244 -14.75 4.33 13.38
C VAL A 244 -13.32 4.74 13.04
N ARG A 245 -12.51 3.73 12.64
CA ARG A 245 -11.20 3.90 12.04
C ARG A 245 -11.02 2.95 10.85
N PHE A 246 -9.91 3.12 10.14
CA PHE A 246 -9.53 2.20 9.08
C PHE A 246 -8.33 1.35 9.50
N ARG A 247 -8.32 0.07 9.16
CA ARG A 247 -7.14 -0.81 9.30
C ARG A 247 -6.25 -0.76 8.08
N THR A 248 -6.86 -0.57 6.90
CA THR A 248 -6.15 -0.38 5.63
C THR A 248 -6.78 0.78 4.87
N LEU A 249 -6.00 1.46 4.04
CA LEU A 249 -6.50 2.52 3.17
C LEU A 249 -6.41 2.11 1.71
N GLY A 250 -7.49 2.35 0.98
CA GLY A 250 -7.62 2.04 -0.42
C GLY A 250 -8.36 3.14 -1.18
N CYS A 251 -9.26 2.75 -2.09
CA CYS A 251 -10.22 3.68 -2.68
C CYS A 251 -11.38 3.88 -1.72
N TRP A 252 -11.84 5.10 -1.61
CA TRP A 252 -12.87 5.51 -0.66
C TRP A 252 -14.08 4.57 -0.60
N PRO A 253 -14.85 4.30 -1.67
CA PRO A 253 -16.07 3.50 -1.53
C PRO A 253 -15.79 1.99 -1.44
N LEU A 254 -14.54 1.56 -1.62
CA LEU A 254 -14.14 0.15 -1.68
C LEU A 254 -13.37 -0.31 -0.43
N THR A 255 -13.27 0.57 0.57
CA THR A 255 -12.56 0.30 1.82
C THR A 255 -13.50 0.55 2.97
N GLY A 256 -13.86 -0.52 3.69
CA GLY A 256 -14.70 -0.43 4.88
C GLY A 256 -13.95 0.09 6.09
N ALA A 257 -14.64 0.88 6.89
CA ALA A 257 -14.22 1.24 8.24
C ALA A 257 -14.56 0.09 9.22
N VAL A 258 -13.95 0.14 10.39
CA VAL A 258 -14.27 -0.73 11.52
C VAL A 258 -14.67 0.12 12.72
N GLU A 259 -15.65 -0.34 13.49
CA GLU A 259 -15.98 0.28 14.77
C GLU A 259 -14.80 0.15 15.73
N SER A 260 -14.41 1.25 16.32
CA SER A 260 -13.26 1.29 17.23
C SER A 260 -13.28 2.59 18.03
N ASN A 261 -12.74 2.52 19.25
CA ASN A 261 -12.49 3.67 20.09
C ASN A 261 -10.99 4.03 20.19
N ALA A 262 -10.12 3.32 19.46
CA ALA A 262 -8.67 3.54 19.48
C ALA A 262 -8.30 4.86 18.79
N GLN A 263 -8.07 5.90 19.58
CA GLN A 263 -7.72 7.25 19.13
C GLN A 263 -6.22 7.51 19.14
N THR A 264 -5.44 6.59 19.73
CA THR A 264 -3.99 6.71 19.86
C THR A 264 -3.28 5.46 19.35
N LEU A 265 -2.00 5.59 19.00
CA LEU A 265 -1.19 4.45 18.57
C LEU A 265 -1.09 3.31 19.61
N PRO A 266 -0.91 3.59 20.92
CA PRO A 266 -0.96 2.52 21.92
C PRO A 266 -2.26 1.73 21.90
N GLU A 267 -3.41 2.40 21.81
CA GLU A 267 -4.73 1.74 21.76
C GLU A 267 -4.90 0.91 20.48
N ILE A 268 -4.39 1.36 19.33
CA ILE A 268 -4.35 0.56 18.11
C ILE A 268 -3.50 -0.71 18.31
N ILE A 269 -2.35 -0.58 18.95
CA ILE A 269 -1.46 -1.71 19.24
C ILE A 269 -2.16 -2.72 20.16
N GLU A 270 -2.87 -2.25 21.18
CA GLU A 270 -3.67 -3.11 22.07
C GLU A 270 -4.77 -3.86 21.31
N GLU A 271 -5.52 -3.17 20.45
CA GLU A 271 -6.51 -3.83 19.58
C GLU A 271 -5.87 -4.90 18.67
N MET A 272 -4.67 -4.63 18.16
CA MET A 272 -3.95 -5.59 17.31
C MET A 272 -3.52 -6.85 18.05
N LEU A 273 -3.15 -6.75 19.32
CA LEU A 273 -2.74 -7.91 20.14
C LEU A 273 -3.89 -8.88 20.39
N VAL A 274 -5.14 -8.41 20.40
CA VAL A 274 -6.33 -9.24 20.60
C VAL A 274 -7.04 -9.62 19.29
N SER A 275 -6.64 -9.03 18.16
CA SER A 275 -7.26 -9.26 16.86
C SER A 275 -6.81 -10.59 16.26
N THR A 276 -7.77 -11.41 15.84
CA THR A 276 -7.53 -12.68 15.12
C THR A 276 -7.81 -12.58 13.62
N THR A 277 -8.26 -11.42 13.16
CA THR A 277 -8.68 -11.20 11.76
C THR A 277 -7.63 -10.46 10.96
N SER A 278 -7.49 -10.81 9.67
CA SER A 278 -6.61 -10.08 8.74
C SER A 278 -7.07 -8.65 8.53
N GLU A 279 -6.12 -7.72 8.40
CA GLU A 279 -6.37 -6.31 8.07
C GLU A 279 -7.14 -6.11 6.76
N ARG A 280 -7.04 -7.04 5.82
CA ARG A 280 -7.66 -6.98 4.50
C ARG A 280 -9.13 -7.40 4.47
N GLN A 281 -9.66 -7.94 5.57
CA GLN A 281 -11.05 -8.42 5.64
C GLN A 281 -12.09 -7.34 5.31
N GLY A 282 -11.78 -6.06 5.52
CA GLY A 282 -12.64 -4.91 5.20
C GLY A 282 -12.62 -4.47 3.73
N ARG A 283 -11.84 -5.11 2.84
CA ARG A 283 -11.75 -4.72 1.42
C ARG A 283 -12.72 -5.50 0.55
N VAL A 284 -13.55 -4.79 -0.21
CA VAL A 284 -14.52 -5.39 -1.15
C VAL A 284 -13.81 -6.30 -2.15
N ILE A 285 -12.68 -5.88 -2.68
CA ILE A 285 -11.94 -6.60 -3.72
C ILE A 285 -11.44 -7.99 -3.28
N ASP A 286 -11.26 -8.22 -1.99
CA ASP A 286 -10.77 -9.48 -1.45
C ASP A 286 -11.91 -10.48 -1.19
N ARG A 287 -13.17 -10.02 -1.25
CA ARG A 287 -14.37 -10.85 -1.14
C ARG A 287 -14.80 -11.47 -2.47
N ASP A 288 -14.34 -10.91 -3.60
CA ASP A 288 -14.89 -11.24 -4.93
C ASP A 288 -14.53 -12.65 -5.44
N GLN A 289 -13.37 -13.24 -5.06
CA GLN A 289 -13.02 -14.63 -5.42
C GLN A 289 -11.83 -15.18 -4.60
N ALA A 290 -11.87 -16.45 -4.23
CA ALA A 290 -10.72 -17.15 -3.65
C ALA A 290 -9.56 -17.21 -4.67
N GLY A 291 -8.36 -16.71 -4.30
CA GLY A 291 -7.19 -16.65 -5.19
C GLY A 291 -7.14 -15.43 -6.11
N SER A 292 -8.06 -14.46 -5.99
CA SER A 292 -8.14 -13.26 -6.82
C SER A 292 -6.82 -12.48 -6.88
N MET A 293 -6.07 -12.39 -5.79
CA MET A 293 -4.80 -11.65 -5.73
C MET A 293 -3.68 -12.33 -6.53
N GLU A 294 -3.59 -13.66 -6.55
CA GLU A 294 -2.60 -14.36 -7.38
C GLU A 294 -2.88 -14.14 -8.87
N LEU A 295 -4.16 -14.18 -9.27
CA LEU A 295 -4.57 -13.88 -10.64
C LEU A 295 -4.21 -12.43 -11.02
N LYS A 296 -4.48 -11.46 -10.14
CA LYS A 296 -4.15 -10.04 -10.36
C LYS A 296 -2.66 -9.79 -10.50
N LYS A 297 -1.81 -10.47 -9.72
CA LYS A 297 -0.34 -10.39 -9.87
C LYS A 297 0.11 -10.89 -11.24
N ARG A 298 -0.48 -11.98 -11.75
CA ARG A 298 -0.24 -12.46 -13.11
C ARG A 298 -0.66 -11.45 -14.18
N GLN A 299 -1.58 -10.55 -13.87
CA GLN A 299 -2.02 -9.45 -14.72
C GLN A 299 -1.18 -8.18 -14.57
N GLY A 300 -0.23 -8.14 -13.62
CA GLY A 300 0.68 -7.02 -13.39
C GLY A 300 0.31 -6.13 -12.20
N TYR A 301 -0.63 -6.56 -11.34
CA TYR A 301 -0.91 -5.88 -10.08
C TYR A 301 0.25 -6.01 -9.08
N ILE A 302 0.36 -5.04 -8.18
CA ILE A 302 1.33 -5.03 -7.07
C ILE A 302 0.76 -5.71 -5.83
#